data_0419491246c718e0208d02cec58f474a
#
_entry.id   0419491246c718e0208d02cec58f474a
#
_cell.length_a   1.000
_cell.length_b   1.000
_cell.length_c   1.000
_cell.angle_alpha   90.00
_cell.angle_beta   90.00
_cell.angle_gamma   90.00
#
_symmetry.space_group_name_H-M   'P 1'
#
loop_
_entity.id
_entity.type
_entity.pdbx_description
1 polymer ?
#
loop_
_entity_poly.entity_id
_entity_poly.type
_entity_poly.pdbx_seq_one_letter_code
_entity_poly.pdbx_strand_id
1 'polypeptide(L)'
;MDSYIIQSLTDARQVLNQAQKHPESPVLRQDHPWEGNLIQTGAVLYDGDAKLFKMWYYTGQFFARLTPDGPVTETVEGSRKRAYAFSRDGVRWEKPNLGRIEFQGSRDNNMLPDDSPPPSYWDPHETNPARRFKGLVWTDDVCAPMTMDLYYSPNGFDWTPYEGNPVIDTSPRTGRWRPTVFMGWDPIRKIYAVHMESCLHRRCPLGKRVIGRAETPDGIHWNEPQTLIVPDEKDYPDTEFYAMAAFTHADLYLGLISIYRTTNMRHYPELIYSRDGIFYHREYREPFFNNGEYFGDFDDTSIYIFAAPIVSEGRVWIYYIGANWRSPEQLYEKGEKARRAIGLATLPVDNFVSIDGGKLRPGILVTRLFSFGGEELYLNMEGHGVSPELRAASPRIKVEVIGPDHKPLEGLKLEDADPLTKTGRHRVSWGGKSDLSKLDGIPIQLKISIQNAKLYSFQFE
;
A
#
# COMPACT_ATOMS: atom_id res chain seq x y z
N MET A 1 -11.25 7.03 8.93
CA MET A 1 -11.21 7.84 10.19
C MET A 1 -10.28 7.16 11.17
N ASP A 2 -9.31 7.86 11.74
CA ASP A 2 -8.32 7.31 12.68
C ASP A 2 -8.67 7.65 14.14
N SER A 3 -8.07 6.93 15.09
CA SER A 3 -8.32 7.12 16.54
C SER A 3 -7.90 8.50 17.07
N TYR A 4 -7.08 9.23 16.33
CA TYR A 4 -6.65 10.57 16.75
C TYR A 4 -7.79 11.56 16.82
N ILE A 5 -8.70 11.53 15.83
CA ILE A 5 -9.84 12.46 15.78
C ILE A 5 -11.00 12.01 16.68
N ILE A 6 -11.05 10.75 17.09
CA ILE A 6 -12.13 10.20 17.90
C ILE A 6 -11.91 10.53 19.38
N GLN A 7 -12.87 11.20 19.99
CA GLN A 7 -12.91 11.38 21.45
C GLN A 7 -13.63 10.22 22.14
N SER A 8 -14.80 9.83 21.62
CA SER A 8 -15.58 8.72 22.17
C SER A 8 -16.47 8.04 21.14
N LEU A 9 -16.70 6.76 21.36
CA LEU A 9 -17.69 5.93 20.67
C LEU A 9 -18.66 5.35 21.70
N THR A 10 -19.96 5.44 21.44
CA THR A 10 -21.01 4.82 22.26
C THR A 10 -21.93 4.04 21.33
N ASP A 11 -22.15 2.75 21.56
CA ASP A 11 -22.92 1.85 20.70
C ASP A 11 -22.46 1.87 19.21
N ALA A 12 -21.22 2.26 18.99
CA ALA A 12 -20.56 2.27 17.68
C ALA A 12 -19.15 1.67 17.81
N ARG A 13 -18.60 1.16 16.72
CA ARG A 13 -17.26 0.57 16.71
C ARG A 13 -16.49 0.98 15.47
N GLN A 14 -15.19 1.09 15.62
CA GLN A 14 -14.26 1.26 14.53
C GLN A 14 -13.95 -0.10 13.90
N VAL A 15 -14.03 -0.19 12.58
CA VAL A 15 -13.90 -1.46 11.84
C VAL A 15 -12.94 -1.29 10.67
N LEU A 16 -11.94 -2.16 10.58
CA LEU A 16 -11.10 -2.29 9.40
C LEU A 16 -11.95 -2.85 8.25
N ASN A 17 -11.92 -2.18 7.10
CA ASN A 17 -12.53 -2.71 5.88
C ASN A 17 -11.41 -3.29 5.01
N GLN A 18 -11.48 -4.60 4.80
CA GLN A 18 -10.48 -5.31 4.01
C GLN A 18 -10.59 -4.95 2.53
N ALA A 19 -9.42 -4.81 1.88
CA ALA A 19 -9.35 -4.71 0.43
C ALA A 19 -9.84 -6.02 -0.20
N GLN A 20 -10.49 -5.92 -1.34
CA GLN A 20 -11.03 -7.08 -2.06
C GLN A 20 -10.08 -7.49 -3.18
N LYS A 21 -9.67 -8.75 -3.20
CA LYS A 21 -8.93 -9.31 -4.33
C LYS A 21 -9.81 -9.26 -5.58
N HIS A 22 -9.20 -8.81 -6.67
CA HIS A 22 -9.89 -8.78 -7.96
C HIS A 22 -10.14 -10.21 -8.46
N PRO A 23 -11.36 -10.53 -8.95
CA PRO A 23 -11.68 -11.90 -9.34
C PRO A 23 -10.85 -12.45 -10.52
N GLU A 24 -10.29 -11.58 -11.36
CA GLU A 24 -9.35 -11.96 -12.43
C GLU A 24 -7.90 -12.16 -11.95
N SER A 25 -7.62 -12.07 -10.62
CA SER A 25 -6.28 -12.34 -10.11
C SER A 25 -5.88 -13.82 -10.30
N PRO A 26 -4.63 -14.10 -10.73
CA PRO A 26 -3.55 -13.15 -10.99
C PRO A 26 -3.76 -12.36 -12.28
N VAL A 27 -3.59 -11.02 -12.20
CA VAL A 27 -3.77 -10.11 -13.33
C VAL A 27 -2.59 -10.10 -14.31
N LEU A 28 -1.40 -10.45 -13.85
CA LEU A 28 -0.23 -10.72 -14.69
C LEU A 28 0.34 -12.08 -14.34
N ARG A 29 0.31 -12.99 -15.30
CA ARG A 29 0.76 -14.39 -15.16
C ARG A 29 1.73 -14.75 -16.27
N GLN A 30 2.42 -15.89 -16.09
CA GLN A 30 3.30 -16.46 -17.10
C GLN A 30 2.48 -16.94 -18.29
N ASP A 31 2.76 -16.41 -19.47
CA ASP A 31 2.15 -16.79 -20.75
C ASP A 31 3.16 -16.76 -21.92
N HIS A 32 4.42 -16.45 -21.62
CA HIS A 32 5.51 -16.45 -22.59
C HIS A 32 6.68 -17.31 -22.13
N PRO A 33 7.47 -17.88 -23.08
CA PRO A 33 8.58 -18.81 -22.76
C PRO A 33 9.68 -18.22 -21.88
N TRP A 34 9.89 -16.89 -21.91
CA TRP A 34 10.93 -16.21 -21.13
C TRP A 34 10.53 -15.89 -19.71
N GLU A 35 9.30 -16.18 -19.29
CA GLU A 35 8.80 -15.77 -17.99
C GLU A 35 9.00 -16.80 -16.86
N GLY A 36 9.25 -18.08 -17.23
CA GLY A 36 9.49 -19.14 -16.25
C GLY A 36 8.31 -19.37 -15.30
N ASN A 37 8.61 -19.64 -14.04
CA ASN A 37 7.58 -19.83 -13.00
C ASN A 37 7.52 -18.67 -11.97
N LEU A 38 8.25 -17.58 -12.22
CA LEU A 38 8.28 -16.40 -11.37
C LEU A 38 8.01 -15.14 -12.19
N ILE A 39 7.01 -14.38 -11.78
CA ILE A 39 6.84 -12.96 -12.12
C ILE A 39 6.80 -12.17 -10.80
N GLN A 40 7.60 -11.12 -10.74
CA GLN A 40 7.73 -10.25 -9.57
C GLN A 40 7.73 -8.79 -10.01
N THR A 41 6.96 -7.94 -9.32
CA THR A 41 6.95 -6.50 -9.62
C THR A 41 8.32 -5.88 -9.38
N GLY A 42 8.76 -5.07 -10.35
CA GLY A 42 9.84 -4.11 -10.15
C GLY A 42 9.27 -2.71 -9.84
N ALA A 43 8.24 -2.29 -10.61
CA ALA A 43 7.49 -1.06 -10.36
C ALA A 43 6.10 -1.14 -11.00
N VAL A 44 5.12 -0.46 -10.42
CA VAL A 44 3.83 -0.20 -11.04
C VAL A 44 3.52 1.28 -10.89
N LEU A 45 3.24 1.95 -12.01
CA LEU A 45 2.94 3.39 -12.04
C LEU A 45 1.67 3.64 -12.84
N TYR A 46 0.93 4.68 -12.47
CA TYR A 46 -0.18 5.19 -13.26
C TYR A 46 0.23 6.49 -13.95
N ASP A 47 0.18 6.49 -15.27
CA ASP A 47 0.42 7.66 -16.10
C ASP A 47 -0.92 8.37 -16.34
N GLY A 48 -1.15 9.45 -15.61
CA GLY A 48 -2.40 10.19 -15.66
C GLY A 48 -2.67 10.89 -16.99
N ASP A 49 -1.60 11.28 -17.73
CA ASP A 49 -1.71 11.93 -19.03
C ASP A 49 -2.12 10.91 -20.11
N ALA A 50 -1.46 9.76 -20.10
CA ALA A 50 -1.76 8.66 -21.03
C ALA A 50 -2.95 7.81 -20.58
N LYS A 51 -3.40 7.94 -19.33
CA LYS A 51 -4.40 7.08 -18.67
C LYS A 51 -4.04 5.60 -18.78
N LEU A 52 -2.80 5.28 -18.45
CA LEU A 52 -2.24 3.94 -18.54
C LEU A 52 -1.60 3.52 -17.22
N PHE A 53 -1.87 2.30 -16.82
CA PHE A 53 -1.06 1.59 -15.84
C PHE A 53 0.16 1.01 -16.56
N LYS A 54 1.35 1.17 -15.98
CA LYS A 54 2.64 0.70 -16.53
C LYS A 54 3.31 -0.16 -15.49
N MET A 55 3.79 -1.34 -15.88
CA MET A 55 4.46 -2.28 -14.98
C MET A 55 5.80 -2.72 -15.56
N TRP A 56 6.86 -2.53 -14.79
CA TRP A 56 8.16 -3.16 -15.00
C TRP A 56 8.25 -4.34 -14.05
N TYR A 57 8.60 -5.51 -14.56
CA TYR A 57 8.63 -6.72 -13.78
C TYR A 57 9.83 -7.60 -14.07
N TYR A 58 10.16 -8.45 -13.11
CA TYR A 58 11.19 -9.46 -13.25
C TYR A 58 10.56 -10.81 -13.51
N THR A 59 11.28 -11.64 -14.26
CA THR A 59 10.94 -13.04 -14.51
C THR A 59 12.03 -13.95 -14.00
N GLY A 60 11.76 -15.26 -13.93
CA GLY A 60 12.75 -16.25 -13.58
C GLY A 60 12.19 -17.67 -13.55
N GLN A 61 13.08 -18.63 -13.71
CA GLN A 61 12.75 -20.04 -13.58
C GLN A 61 13.50 -20.61 -12.37
N PHE A 62 12.74 -21.14 -11.42
CA PHE A 62 13.22 -21.74 -10.18
C PHE A 62 12.78 -23.19 -10.10
N PHE A 63 13.62 -24.04 -9.53
CA PHE A 63 13.27 -25.41 -9.21
C PHE A 63 13.94 -25.84 -7.89
N ALA A 64 13.41 -26.90 -7.28
CA ALA A 64 14.04 -27.49 -6.13
C ALA A 64 14.88 -28.71 -6.55
N ARG A 65 16.18 -28.69 -6.21
CA ARG A 65 17.05 -29.86 -6.37
C ARG A 65 17.18 -30.59 -5.03
N LEU A 66 16.96 -31.90 -5.04
CA LEU A 66 17.11 -32.72 -3.85
C LEU A 66 18.60 -32.98 -3.59
N THR A 67 19.02 -32.72 -2.35
CA THR A 67 20.39 -33.05 -1.86
C THR A 67 20.30 -34.00 -0.66
N PRO A 68 21.43 -34.60 -0.21
CA PRO A 68 21.43 -35.41 1.00
C PRO A 68 20.91 -34.67 2.26
N ASP A 69 21.08 -33.36 2.30
CA ASP A 69 20.66 -32.51 3.43
C ASP A 69 19.24 -31.93 3.23
N GLY A 70 18.52 -32.33 2.17
CA GLY A 70 17.18 -31.84 1.83
C GLY A 70 17.14 -31.05 0.52
N PRO A 71 15.96 -30.53 0.16
CA PRO A 71 15.79 -29.72 -1.05
C PRO A 71 16.46 -28.37 -0.94
N VAL A 72 17.07 -27.90 -2.04
CA VAL A 72 17.65 -26.57 -2.19
C VAL A 72 17.00 -25.87 -3.39
N THR A 73 16.81 -24.55 -3.29
CA THR A 73 16.29 -23.75 -4.42
C THR A 73 17.42 -23.40 -5.38
N GLU A 74 17.23 -23.72 -6.64
CA GLU A 74 18.12 -23.32 -7.73
C GLU A 74 17.40 -22.44 -8.74
N THR A 75 18.15 -21.52 -9.36
CA THR A 75 17.68 -20.69 -10.46
C THR A 75 18.28 -21.21 -11.76
N VAL A 76 17.47 -21.37 -12.79
CA VAL A 76 18.00 -21.66 -14.13
C VAL A 76 18.84 -20.48 -14.59
N GLU A 77 20.09 -20.74 -14.95
CA GLU A 77 21.01 -19.71 -15.43
C GLU A 77 20.42 -18.95 -16.63
N GLY A 78 20.54 -17.64 -16.63
CA GLY A 78 20.00 -16.77 -17.70
C GLY A 78 18.47 -16.66 -17.73
N SER A 79 17.73 -17.30 -16.83
CA SER A 79 16.26 -17.20 -16.80
C SER A 79 15.74 -15.89 -16.18
N ARG A 80 16.55 -15.21 -15.38
CA ARG A 80 16.17 -13.91 -14.82
C ARG A 80 16.19 -12.86 -15.91
N LYS A 81 15.02 -12.29 -16.21
CA LYS A 81 14.84 -11.26 -17.21
C LYS A 81 14.04 -10.11 -16.64
N ARG A 82 14.18 -8.95 -17.26
CA ARG A 82 13.35 -7.77 -17.03
C ARG A 82 12.38 -7.62 -18.17
N ALA A 83 11.16 -7.23 -17.88
CA ALA A 83 10.11 -7.10 -18.88
C ALA A 83 9.15 -5.95 -18.53
N TYR A 84 8.34 -5.58 -19.48
CA TYR A 84 7.39 -4.49 -19.37
C TYR A 84 6.00 -4.92 -19.84
N ALA A 85 4.98 -4.41 -19.16
CA ALA A 85 3.59 -4.52 -19.57
C ALA A 85 2.86 -3.20 -19.27
N PHE A 86 1.75 -2.96 -19.97
CA PHE A 86 0.86 -1.86 -19.67
C PHE A 86 -0.60 -2.31 -19.67
N SER A 87 -1.47 -1.51 -19.03
CA SER A 87 -2.90 -1.76 -18.98
C SER A 87 -3.69 -0.47 -19.06
N ARG A 88 -4.86 -0.51 -19.74
CA ARG A 88 -5.80 0.62 -19.82
C ARG A 88 -6.81 0.61 -18.69
N ASP A 89 -7.10 -0.57 -18.15
CA ASP A 89 -8.12 -0.79 -17.10
C ASP A 89 -7.52 -1.23 -15.75
N GLY A 90 -6.18 -1.37 -15.69
CA GLY A 90 -5.48 -1.84 -14.49
C GLY A 90 -5.62 -3.34 -14.21
N VAL A 91 -6.39 -4.07 -15.01
CA VAL A 91 -6.71 -5.50 -14.83
C VAL A 91 -6.12 -6.35 -15.94
N ARG A 92 -6.37 -5.98 -17.20
CA ARG A 92 -5.87 -6.69 -18.39
C ARG A 92 -4.59 -6.06 -18.88
N TRP A 93 -3.51 -6.83 -18.85
CA TRP A 93 -2.17 -6.35 -19.15
C TRP A 93 -1.73 -6.80 -20.53
N GLU A 94 -1.29 -5.83 -21.34
CA GLU A 94 -0.69 -6.05 -22.63
C GLU A 94 0.83 -6.09 -22.50
N LYS A 95 1.47 -7.08 -23.13
CA LYS A 95 2.92 -7.28 -23.20
C LYS A 95 3.40 -6.88 -24.59
N PRO A 96 3.81 -5.62 -24.82
CA PRO A 96 4.11 -5.13 -26.16
C PRO A 96 5.43 -5.70 -26.67
N ASN A 97 5.52 -5.88 -27.97
CA ASN A 97 6.81 -6.11 -28.62
C ASN A 97 7.67 -4.85 -28.52
N LEU A 98 8.76 -4.93 -27.74
CA LEU A 98 9.72 -3.83 -27.57
C LEU A 98 10.91 -3.93 -28.53
N GLY A 99 11.18 -5.08 -29.10
CA GLY A 99 12.28 -5.31 -30.04
C GLY A 99 13.70 -5.12 -29.47
N ARG A 100 13.83 -5.05 -28.13
CA ARG A 100 15.10 -4.65 -27.48
C ARG A 100 16.07 -5.82 -27.27
N ILE A 101 15.53 -6.99 -26.97
CA ILE A 101 16.31 -8.19 -26.61
C ILE A 101 16.00 -9.31 -27.58
N GLU A 102 17.04 -10.04 -27.97
CA GLU A 102 16.90 -11.28 -28.74
C GLU A 102 16.68 -12.45 -27.79
N PHE A 103 15.65 -13.24 -28.05
CA PHE A 103 15.36 -14.48 -27.35
C PHE A 103 15.00 -15.57 -28.35
N GLN A 104 15.81 -16.64 -28.37
CA GLN A 104 15.62 -17.79 -29.28
C GLN A 104 15.48 -17.42 -30.76
N GLY A 105 16.27 -16.44 -31.23
CA GLY A 105 16.28 -15.99 -32.62
C GLY A 105 15.19 -14.98 -32.98
N SER A 106 14.40 -14.51 -32.05
CA SER A 106 13.37 -13.47 -32.29
C SER A 106 13.55 -12.30 -31.33
N ARG A 107 13.17 -11.10 -31.78
CA ARG A 107 13.04 -9.90 -30.97
C ARG A 107 11.58 -9.54 -30.65
N ASP A 108 10.64 -10.41 -31.03
CA ASP A 108 9.21 -10.22 -30.75
C ASP A 108 8.89 -10.56 -29.29
N ASN A 109 9.31 -9.68 -28.40
CA ASN A 109 9.13 -9.85 -26.97
C ASN A 109 9.09 -8.48 -26.25
N ASN A 110 8.64 -8.53 -24.97
CA ASN A 110 8.54 -7.37 -24.10
C ASN A 110 9.71 -7.27 -23.09
N MET A 111 10.82 -7.94 -23.38
CA MET A 111 12.00 -7.93 -22.50
C MET A 111 12.80 -6.65 -22.59
N LEU A 112 13.44 -6.31 -21.48
CA LEU A 112 14.35 -5.19 -21.30
C LEU A 112 15.77 -5.69 -21.04
N PRO A 113 16.80 -4.87 -21.37
CA PRO A 113 18.18 -5.20 -21.03
C PRO A 113 18.37 -5.49 -19.54
N ASP A 114 19.28 -6.43 -19.20
CA ASP A 114 19.51 -6.86 -17.83
C ASP A 114 20.11 -5.75 -16.95
N ASP A 115 20.72 -4.73 -17.53
CA ASP A 115 21.28 -3.55 -16.88
C ASP A 115 20.27 -2.38 -16.75
N SER A 116 19.07 -2.51 -17.35
CA SER A 116 18.00 -1.51 -17.21
C SER A 116 17.33 -1.59 -15.84
N PRO A 117 17.52 -0.65 -14.91
CA PRO A 117 16.77 -0.68 -13.65
C PRO A 117 15.25 -0.52 -13.91
N PRO A 118 14.38 -1.12 -13.09
CA PRO A 118 12.99 -0.68 -13.07
C PRO A 118 12.93 0.74 -12.48
N PRO A 119 11.95 1.57 -12.86
CA PRO A 119 11.72 2.83 -12.19
C PRO A 119 11.46 2.59 -10.70
N SER A 120 12.17 3.29 -9.83
CA SER A 120 11.86 3.31 -8.41
C SER A 120 10.68 4.25 -8.13
N TYR A 121 10.66 5.37 -8.83
CA TYR A 121 9.53 6.32 -8.84
C TYR A 121 9.59 7.24 -10.06
N TRP A 122 8.44 7.85 -10.36
CA TRP A 122 8.33 9.00 -11.25
C TRP A 122 8.35 10.26 -10.42
N ASP A 123 9.18 11.25 -10.83
CA ASP A 123 9.39 12.48 -10.08
C ASP A 123 8.54 13.62 -10.66
N PRO A 124 7.48 14.06 -9.96
CA PRO A 124 6.60 15.13 -10.43
C PRO A 124 7.27 16.51 -10.38
N HIS A 125 8.38 16.66 -9.64
CA HIS A 125 9.09 17.91 -9.46
C HIS A 125 10.31 18.06 -10.37
N GLU A 126 10.67 16.99 -11.11
CA GLU A 126 11.78 17.05 -12.05
C GLU A 126 11.42 17.86 -13.30
N THR A 127 12.14 18.96 -13.49
CA THR A 127 11.94 19.88 -14.62
C THR A 127 12.61 19.39 -15.90
N ASN A 128 13.66 18.57 -15.79
CA ASN A 128 14.34 17.99 -16.93
C ASN A 128 13.62 16.71 -17.38
N PRO A 129 12.97 16.69 -18.57
CA PRO A 129 12.26 15.51 -19.06
C PRO A 129 13.13 14.25 -19.14
N ALA A 130 14.44 14.40 -19.38
CA ALA A 130 15.38 13.30 -19.44
C ALA A 130 15.62 12.59 -18.11
N ARG A 131 15.17 13.18 -16.99
CA ARG A 131 15.41 12.69 -15.62
C ARG A 131 14.14 12.35 -14.86
N ARG A 132 12.97 12.38 -15.49
CA ARG A 132 11.67 12.18 -14.82
C ARG A 132 11.51 10.83 -14.13
N PHE A 133 12.05 9.77 -14.72
CA PHE A 133 12.08 8.47 -14.05
C PHE A 133 13.41 8.34 -13.29
N LYS A 134 13.30 7.95 -12.02
CA LYS A 134 14.44 7.65 -11.15
C LYS A 134 14.48 6.14 -10.95
N GLY A 135 15.61 5.52 -11.26
CA GLY A 135 15.90 4.13 -10.97
C GLY A 135 16.98 4.05 -9.90
N LEU A 136 16.73 3.34 -8.84
CA LEU A 136 17.69 3.14 -7.76
C LEU A 136 18.04 1.65 -7.71
N VAL A 137 19.32 1.36 -7.90
CA VAL A 137 19.86 -0.01 -7.92
C VAL A 137 20.79 -0.16 -6.73
N TRP A 138 20.67 -1.26 -6.00
CA TRP A 138 21.50 -1.55 -4.85
C TRP A 138 22.31 -2.83 -5.06
N THR A 139 23.48 -2.88 -4.42
CA THR A 139 24.28 -4.10 -4.38
C THR A 139 23.61 -5.12 -3.46
N ASP A 140 23.33 -6.30 -3.98
CA ASP A 140 22.69 -7.40 -3.21
C ASP A 140 23.73 -8.37 -2.63
N ASP A 141 24.96 -7.92 -2.39
CA ASP A 141 25.94 -8.72 -1.70
C ASP A 141 25.61 -8.79 -0.21
N VAL A 142 25.21 -9.98 0.21
CA VAL A 142 24.83 -10.25 1.60
C VAL A 142 25.98 -10.07 2.61
N CYS A 143 27.18 -9.89 2.14
CA CYS A 143 28.41 -9.77 2.96
C CYS A 143 29.05 -8.39 2.90
N ALA A 144 28.65 -7.52 1.96
CA ALA A 144 29.18 -6.18 1.77
C ALA A 144 28.28 -5.08 2.37
N PRO A 145 28.82 -3.88 2.62
CA PRO A 145 28.01 -2.68 2.82
C PRO A 145 27.06 -2.49 1.62
N MET A 146 25.84 -2.05 1.88
CA MET A 146 24.93 -1.75 0.81
C MET A 146 25.32 -0.42 0.17
N THR A 147 25.51 -0.41 -1.13
CA THR A 147 25.56 0.81 -1.95
C THR A 147 24.31 0.92 -2.80
N MET A 148 23.87 2.14 -3.08
CA MET A 148 22.74 2.40 -3.95
C MET A 148 23.13 3.41 -5.02
N ASP A 149 22.95 3.01 -6.27
CA ASP A 149 23.22 3.81 -7.46
C ASP A 149 21.94 4.40 -8.04
N LEU A 150 22.01 5.67 -8.42
CA LEU A 150 20.92 6.40 -9.05
C LEU A 150 21.09 6.43 -10.56
N TYR A 151 19.97 6.19 -11.26
CA TYR A 151 19.83 6.29 -12.72
C TYR A 151 18.68 7.20 -13.07
N TYR A 152 18.79 7.88 -14.20
CA TYR A 152 17.77 8.74 -14.77
C TYR A 152 17.25 8.17 -16.09
N SER A 153 15.96 8.38 -16.37
CA SER A 153 15.39 8.01 -17.67
C SER A 153 14.26 8.98 -18.06
N PRO A 154 14.11 9.28 -19.38
CA PRO A 154 12.95 10.01 -19.88
C PRO A 154 11.69 9.16 -20.00
N ASN A 155 11.82 7.84 -20.10
CA ASN A 155 10.73 6.94 -20.50
C ASN A 155 10.64 5.62 -19.69
N GLY A 156 11.56 5.40 -18.75
CA GLY A 156 11.62 4.16 -17.95
C GLY A 156 12.29 2.99 -18.66
N PHE A 157 12.89 3.21 -19.86
CA PHE A 157 13.56 2.19 -20.66
C PHE A 157 15.03 2.50 -20.95
N ASP A 158 15.35 3.76 -21.22
CA ASP A 158 16.67 4.24 -21.60
C ASP A 158 17.27 4.96 -20.40
N TRP A 159 18.28 4.34 -19.77
CA TRP A 159 18.82 4.77 -18.48
C TRP A 159 20.20 5.37 -18.59
N THR A 160 20.45 6.45 -17.87
CA THR A 160 21.76 7.10 -17.72
C THR A 160 22.15 7.08 -16.25
N PRO A 161 23.31 6.54 -15.88
CA PRO A 161 23.77 6.56 -14.49
C PRO A 161 24.08 8.00 -14.03
N TYR A 162 23.85 8.27 -12.76
CA TYR A 162 24.30 9.51 -12.15
C TYR A 162 25.82 9.50 -11.95
N GLU A 163 26.51 10.59 -12.31
CA GLU A 163 27.99 10.69 -12.26
C GLU A 163 28.55 10.57 -10.85
N GLY A 164 27.79 10.98 -9.81
CA GLY A 164 28.19 10.95 -8.42
C GLY A 164 27.81 9.67 -7.66
N ASN A 165 27.48 8.57 -8.34
CA ASN A 165 27.17 7.29 -7.69
C ASN A 165 28.36 6.77 -6.84
N PRO A 166 28.09 6.07 -5.72
CA PRO A 166 26.78 5.74 -5.15
C PRO A 166 26.14 6.93 -4.39
N VAL A 167 24.79 7.00 -4.39
CA VAL A 167 24.04 8.01 -3.64
C VAL A 167 23.74 7.60 -2.19
N ILE A 168 23.82 6.31 -1.89
CA ILE A 168 23.87 5.76 -0.54
C ILE A 168 25.06 4.79 -0.46
N ASP A 169 25.83 4.94 0.61
CA ASP A 169 26.86 3.99 1.02
C ASP A 169 26.70 3.74 2.52
N THR A 170 26.09 2.63 2.88
CA THR A 170 25.89 2.26 4.28
C THR A 170 27.15 1.61 4.82
N SER A 171 27.76 2.23 5.83
CA SER A 171 28.91 1.64 6.48
C SER A 171 28.53 0.31 7.19
N PRO A 172 29.49 -0.63 7.38
CA PRO A 172 29.25 -1.86 8.13
C PRO A 172 28.79 -1.65 9.58
N ARG A 173 28.84 -0.42 10.08
CA ARG A 173 28.49 -0.07 11.48
C ARG A 173 27.00 0.19 11.68
N THR A 174 26.27 0.61 10.64
CA THR A 174 24.86 1.03 10.73
C THR A 174 23.85 -0.09 10.54
N GLY A 175 24.31 -1.32 10.36
CA GLY A 175 23.44 -2.45 10.06
C GLY A 175 23.27 -2.64 8.56
N ARG A 176 22.57 -3.72 8.21
CA ARG A 176 22.31 -4.10 6.83
C ARG A 176 20.93 -3.64 6.42
N TRP A 177 20.88 -2.56 5.69
CA TRP A 177 19.66 -2.00 5.14
C TRP A 177 19.47 -2.47 3.69
N ARG A 178 18.24 -2.82 3.33
CA ARG A 178 17.87 -3.18 1.96
C ARG A 178 16.63 -2.39 1.57
N PRO A 179 16.68 -1.57 0.51
CA PRO A 179 15.49 -0.91 -0.02
C PRO A 179 14.42 -1.94 -0.36
N THR A 180 13.19 -1.69 0.05
CA THR A 180 12.04 -2.56 -0.25
C THR A 180 10.99 -1.85 -1.07
N VAL A 181 10.63 -0.62 -0.70
CA VAL A 181 9.63 0.17 -1.42
C VAL A 181 10.03 1.63 -1.42
N PHE A 182 10.13 2.21 -2.62
CA PHE A 182 10.30 3.64 -2.77
C PHE A 182 8.94 4.31 -2.69
N MET A 183 8.79 5.21 -1.73
CA MET A 183 7.63 6.11 -1.64
C MET A 183 7.71 7.19 -2.73
N GLY A 184 8.93 7.56 -3.14
CA GLY A 184 9.16 8.70 -4.00
C GLY A 184 8.98 10.01 -3.25
N TRP A 185 8.30 10.98 -3.87
CA TRP A 185 8.00 12.26 -3.26
C TRP A 185 6.94 12.14 -2.16
N ASP A 186 7.28 12.66 -0.99
CA ASP A 186 6.41 12.81 0.15
C ASP A 186 5.83 14.25 0.14
N PRO A 187 4.56 14.43 -0.23
CA PRO A 187 3.98 15.77 -0.40
C PRO A 187 3.74 16.49 0.93
N ILE A 188 3.64 15.76 2.04
CA ILE A 188 3.40 16.32 3.38
C ILE A 188 4.71 16.88 3.93
N ARG A 189 5.78 16.08 3.91
CA ARG A 189 7.10 16.46 4.42
C ARG A 189 7.97 17.18 3.38
N LYS A 190 7.57 17.15 2.09
CA LYS A 190 8.29 17.77 0.95
C LYS A 190 9.74 17.26 0.82
N ILE A 191 9.87 15.94 0.84
CA ILE A 191 11.13 15.20 0.70
C ILE A 191 10.89 13.92 -0.09
N TYR A 192 11.96 13.28 -0.55
CA TYR A 192 11.89 11.92 -1.10
C TYR A 192 12.17 10.90 0.00
N ALA A 193 11.51 9.75 -0.04
CA ALA A 193 11.64 8.73 0.96
C ALA A 193 11.70 7.31 0.37
N VAL A 194 12.45 6.45 1.05
CA VAL A 194 12.52 5.01 0.79
C VAL A 194 12.32 4.23 2.08
N HIS A 195 11.49 3.18 2.04
CA HIS A 195 11.37 2.24 3.12
C HIS A 195 12.30 1.05 2.87
N MET A 196 12.94 0.61 3.93
CA MET A 196 13.98 -0.40 3.90
C MET A 196 13.71 -1.48 4.93
N GLU A 197 14.11 -2.72 4.63
CA GLU A 197 14.23 -3.74 5.67
C GLU A 197 15.64 -3.78 6.25
N SER A 198 15.77 -4.15 7.51
CA SER A 198 17.03 -4.51 8.14
C SER A 198 16.85 -5.66 9.11
N CYS A 199 17.94 -6.40 9.33
CA CYS A 199 18.04 -7.30 10.46
C CYS A 199 18.83 -6.61 11.56
N LEU A 200 18.28 -6.52 12.77
CA LEU A 200 18.93 -5.90 13.94
C LEU A 200 20.27 -6.52 14.35
N HIS A 201 20.64 -7.68 13.77
CA HIS A 201 21.93 -8.34 14.00
C HIS A 201 22.51 -8.95 12.74
N ARG A 202 23.82 -8.83 12.54
CA ARG A 202 24.59 -9.40 11.42
C ARG A 202 24.46 -10.93 11.27
N ARG A 203 24.00 -11.61 12.30
CA ARG A 203 23.71 -13.05 12.30
C ARG A 203 22.27 -13.24 12.70
N CYS A 204 21.37 -13.11 11.72
CA CYS A 204 20.00 -13.54 11.91
C CYS A 204 19.97 -15.05 12.22
N PRO A 205 20.07 -15.43 13.49
CA PRO A 205 19.00 -16.24 14.08
C PRO A 205 18.39 -15.59 15.31
N LEU A 206 18.93 -14.48 15.80
CA LEU A 206 18.43 -13.82 17.02
C LEU A 206 17.89 -12.40 16.77
N GLY A 207 18.08 -11.84 15.58
CA GLY A 207 17.57 -10.54 15.22
C GLY A 207 16.31 -10.65 14.34
N LYS A 208 15.32 -9.84 14.63
CA LYS A 208 14.09 -9.71 13.83
C LYS A 208 14.31 -8.73 12.68
N ARG A 209 13.64 -8.96 11.55
CA ARG A 209 13.51 -7.95 10.50
C ARG A 209 12.64 -6.82 10.98
N VAL A 210 13.08 -5.61 10.66
CA VAL A 210 12.44 -4.35 11.02
C VAL A 210 12.36 -3.47 9.78
N ILE A 211 11.49 -2.46 9.83
CA ILE A 211 11.41 -1.43 8.78
C ILE A 211 12.15 -0.20 9.22
N GLY A 212 12.95 0.33 8.30
CA GLY A 212 13.58 1.65 8.41
C GLY A 212 13.15 2.57 7.30
N ARG A 213 13.61 3.81 7.40
CA ARG A 213 13.36 4.87 6.42
C ARG A 213 14.65 5.66 6.20
N ALA A 214 14.96 5.96 4.93
CA ALA A 214 15.92 6.96 4.53
C ALA A 214 15.21 8.06 3.74
N GLU A 215 15.74 9.27 3.82
CA GLU A 215 15.14 10.48 3.27
C GLU A 215 16.20 11.33 2.57
N THR A 216 15.74 12.11 1.59
CA THR A 216 16.57 13.08 0.88
C THR A 216 15.74 14.27 0.39
N PRO A 217 16.23 15.50 0.44
CA PRO A 217 15.54 16.66 -0.11
C PRO A 217 15.63 16.74 -1.65
N ASP A 218 16.61 16.09 -2.27
CA ASP A 218 16.96 16.26 -3.69
C ASP A 218 17.08 14.96 -4.50
N GLY A 219 16.84 13.80 -3.86
CA GLY A 219 16.98 12.50 -4.49
C GLY A 219 18.41 11.99 -4.62
N ILE A 220 19.40 12.76 -4.16
CA ILE A 220 20.84 12.48 -4.28
C ILE A 220 21.49 12.29 -2.92
N HIS A 221 21.31 13.25 -2.01
CA HIS A 221 21.96 13.26 -0.69
C HIS A 221 21.05 12.60 0.37
N TRP A 222 21.09 11.28 0.41
CA TRP A 222 20.31 10.49 1.35
C TRP A 222 20.93 10.50 2.75
N ASN A 223 20.08 10.60 3.77
CA ASN A 223 20.53 10.40 5.15
C ASN A 223 20.78 8.91 5.44
N GLU A 224 21.45 8.62 6.54
CA GLU A 224 21.55 7.24 7.04
C GLU A 224 20.16 6.70 7.39
N PRO A 225 19.84 5.45 7.00
CA PRO A 225 18.56 4.84 7.33
C PRO A 225 18.36 4.77 8.85
N GLN A 226 17.17 5.17 9.29
CA GLN A 226 16.75 5.10 10.68
C GLN A 226 15.66 4.02 10.84
N THR A 227 15.71 3.28 11.96
CA THR A 227 14.65 2.33 12.30
C THR A 227 13.33 3.08 12.49
N LEU A 228 12.31 2.67 11.76
CA LEU A 228 10.98 3.28 11.76
C LEU A 228 10.00 2.50 12.62
N ILE A 229 9.93 1.17 12.44
CA ILE A 229 8.97 0.31 13.13
C ILE A 229 9.57 -1.08 13.37
N VAL A 230 9.31 -1.61 14.56
CA VAL A 230 9.76 -2.93 15.01
C VAL A 230 8.57 -3.75 15.51
N PRO A 231 8.63 -5.10 15.46
CA PRO A 231 7.66 -5.93 16.16
C PRO A 231 7.64 -5.61 17.67
N ASP A 232 6.47 -5.60 18.26
CA ASP A 232 6.26 -5.28 19.67
C ASP A 232 5.66 -6.46 20.47
N GLU A 233 5.32 -6.22 21.74
CA GLU A 233 4.80 -7.24 22.66
C GLU A 233 3.42 -7.81 22.30
N LYS A 234 2.70 -7.16 21.38
CA LYS A 234 1.40 -7.64 20.87
C LYS A 234 1.57 -8.54 19.65
N ASP A 235 2.79 -8.63 19.10
CA ASP A 235 3.10 -9.51 17.98
C ASP A 235 3.41 -10.93 18.50
N TYR A 236 3.15 -11.91 17.65
CA TYR A 236 3.65 -13.26 17.93
C TYR A 236 5.18 -13.29 17.93
N PRO A 237 5.81 -14.17 18.73
CA PRO A 237 7.27 -14.23 18.84
C PRO A 237 8.01 -14.47 17.52
N ASP A 238 7.36 -15.09 16.54
CA ASP A 238 7.88 -15.38 15.21
C ASP A 238 7.56 -14.31 14.16
N THR A 239 7.04 -13.16 14.57
CA THR A 239 6.73 -12.06 13.66
C THR A 239 7.97 -11.26 13.29
N GLU A 240 8.13 -11.01 12.00
CA GLU A 240 9.11 -10.11 11.41
C GLU A 240 8.44 -9.18 10.40
N PHE A 241 9.05 -8.03 10.10
CA PHE A 241 8.54 -7.09 9.09
C PHE A 241 9.41 -7.14 7.84
N TYR A 242 8.81 -7.50 6.72
CA TYR A 242 9.54 -7.80 5.49
C TYR A 242 9.63 -6.62 4.51
N ALA A 243 8.58 -5.83 4.43
CA ALA A 243 8.50 -4.64 3.57
C ALA A 243 7.43 -3.69 4.10
N MET A 244 7.46 -2.45 3.65
CA MET A 244 6.40 -1.47 3.93
C MET A 244 6.18 -0.58 2.73
N ALA A 245 5.01 -0.66 2.15
CA ALA A 245 4.56 0.22 1.07
C ALA A 245 3.71 1.33 1.66
N ALA A 246 4.27 2.54 1.77
CA ALA A 246 3.55 3.70 2.25
C ALA A 246 3.18 4.65 1.12
N PHE A 247 2.05 5.33 1.30
CA PHE A 247 1.53 6.36 0.42
C PHE A 247 0.76 7.39 1.24
N THR A 248 0.52 8.56 0.66
CA THR A 248 -0.28 9.61 1.31
C THR A 248 -1.70 9.60 0.75
N HIS A 249 -2.67 9.82 1.65
CA HIS A 249 -4.05 10.05 1.27
C HIS A 249 -4.68 11.06 2.23
N ALA A 250 -5.25 12.12 1.70
CA ALA A 250 -5.62 13.31 2.48
C ALA A 250 -4.40 13.79 3.30
N ASP A 251 -4.56 14.04 4.59
CA ASP A 251 -3.48 14.48 5.49
C ASP A 251 -2.85 13.32 6.28
N LEU A 252 -2.93 12.09 5.76
CA LEU A 252 -2.43 10.89 6.42
C LEU A 252 -1.43 10.15 5.54
N TYR A 253 -0.48 9.51 6.21
CA TYR A 253 0.29 8.41 5.66
C TYR A 253 -0.43 7.10 5.96
N LEU A 254 -0.66 6.34 4.92
CA LEU A 254 -1.14 4.97 5.00
C LEU A 254 0.00 4.04 4.62
N GLY A 255 0.14 2.93 5.32
CA GLY A 255 1.17 1.94 5.04
C GLY A 255 0.57 0.54 4.99
N LEU A 256 1.08 -0.26 4.05
CA LEU A 256 0.86 -1.70 4.02
C LEU A 256 2.15 -2.37 4.46
N ILE A 257 2.20 -2.80 5.72
CA ILE A 257 3.37 -3.49 6.27
C ILE A 257 3.25 -4.99 6.01
N SER A 258 4.26 -5.58 5.40
CA SER A 258 4.33 -7.03 5.17
C SER A 258 4.74 -7.74 6.45
N ILE A 259 3.80 -8.43 7.06
CA ILE A 259 4.03 -9.32 8.19
C ILE A 259 4.56 -10.64 7.68
N TYR A 260 5.70 -11.07 8.20
CA TYR A 260 6.28 -12.38 7.95
C TYR A 260 6.24 -13.23 9.20
N ARG A 261 5.61 -14.40 9.11
CA ARG A 261 5.55 -15.43 10.15
C ARG A 261 6.58 -16.50 9.85
N THR A 262 7.69 -16.50 10.59
CA THR A 262 8.84 -17.38 10.29
C THR A 262 8.55 -18.86 10.51
N THR A 263 7.62 -19.23 11.39
CA THR A 263 7.25 -20.62 11.70
C THR A 263 6.48 -21.30 10.58
N ASN A 264 5.65 -20.58 9.84
CA ASN A 264 4.83 -21.12 8.73
C ASN A 264 5.13 -20.48 7.37
N MET A 265 6.15 -19.61 7.31
CA MET A 265 6.60 -18.94 6.09
C MET A 265 5.56 -18.05 5.40
N ARG A 266 4.49 -17.67 6.11
CA ARG A 266 3.41 -16.84 5.54
C ARG A 266 3.76 -15.37 5.56
N HIS A 267 3.38 -14.67 4.47
CA HIS A 267 3.42 -13.23 4.38
C HIS A 267 2.01 -12.70 4.09
N TYR A 268 1.62 -11.64 4.80
CA TYR A 268 0.37 -10.93 4.55
C TYR A 268 0.52 -9.45 4.90
N PRO A 269 -0.25 -8.56 4.28
CA PRO A 269 -0.22 -7.13 4.58
C PRO A 269 -1.11 -6.78 5.77
N GLU A 270 -0.65 -5.90 6.66
CA GLU A 270 -1.46 -5.18 7.63
C GLU A 270 -1.54 -3.69 7.27
N LEU A 271 -2.68 -3.06 7.51
CA LEU A 271 -2.85 -1.62 7.36
C LEU A 271 -2.33 -0.90 8.61
N ILE A 272 -1.47 0.09 8.38
CA ILE A 272 -0.96 1.00 9.40
C ILE A 272 -1.14 2.45 8.94
N TYR A 273 -1.13 3.39 9.86
CA TYR A 273 -1.24 4.81 9.52
C TYR A 273 -0.35 5.70 10.39
N SER A 274 -0.05 6.89 9.88
CA SER A 274 0.74 7.90 10.58
C SER A 274 0.26 9.31 10.16
N ARG A 275 0.45 10.30 11.05
CA ARG A 275 0.19 11.70 10.75
C ARG A 275 1.45 12.49 10.38
N ASP A 276 2.62 11.96 10.70
CA ASP A 276 3.92 12.61 10.48
C ASP A 276 4.87 11.82 9.57
N GLY A 277 4.47 10.59 9.17
CA GLY A 277 5.29 9.69 8.36
C GLY A 277 6.43 9.01 9.12
N ILE A 278 6.51 9.20 10.44
CA ILE A 278 7.55 8.66 11.33
C ILE A 278 6.95 7.72 12.36
N PHE A 279 5.91 8.17 13.08
CA PHE A 279 5.26 7.37 14.11
C PHE A 279 4.03 6.68 13.53
N TYR A 280 4.15 5.37 13.27
CA TYR A 280 3.07 4.58 12.70
C TYR A 280 2.28 3.84 13.78
N HIS A 281 0.95 3.92 13.67
CA HIS A 281 0.00 3.22 14.51
C HIS A 281 -0.43 1.91 13.85
N ARG A 282 -0.35 0.80 14.60
CA ARG A 282 -0.80 -0.54 14.21
C ARG A 282 -2.01 -0.94 15.06
N GLU A 283 -3.15 -0.34 14.79
CA GLU A 283 -4.39 -0.61 15.55
C GLU A 283 -5.03 -1.93 15.15
N TYR A 284 -4.96 -2.23 13.84
CA TYR A 284 -5.55 -3.42 13.25
C TYR A 284 -4.44 -4.43 12.97
N ARG A 285 -4.37 -5.49 13.80
CA ARG A 285 -3.34 -6.54 13.66
C ARG A 285 -3.94 -7.77 12.99
N GLU A 286 -4.60 -7.54 11.88
CA GLU A 286 -5.22 -8.54 11.03
C GLU A 286 -4.88 -8.28 9.56
N PRO A 287 -4.90 -9.31 8.71
CA PRO A 287 -4.61 -9.12 7.30
C PRO A 287 -5.53 -8.09 6.66
N PHE A 288 -4.94 -7.11 5.96
CA PHE A 288 -5.71 -6.15 5.17
C PHE A 288 -6.43 -6.81 3.98
N PHE A 289 -5.88 -7.92 3.50
CA PHE A 289 -6.55 -8.95 2.71
C PHE A 289 -5.83 -10.28 2.89
N ASN A 290 -6.56 -11.38 2.77
CA ASN A 290 -6.07 -12.70 3.14
C ASN A 290 -5.28 -13.39 2.02
N ASN A 291 -4.36 -14.29 2.38
CA ASN A 291 -3.82 -15.27 1.45
C ASN A 291 -4.95 -16.12 0.85
N GLY A 292 -4.69 -16.72 -0.30
CA GLY A 292 -5.57 -17.70 -0.90
C GLY A 292 -5.65 -19.04 -0.15
N GLU A 293 -6.47 -19.94 -0.66
CA GLU A 293 -6.60 -21.29 -0.11
C GLU A 293 -5.34 -22.12 -0.36
N TYR A 294 -4.87 -22.81 0.68
CA TYR A 294 -3.65 -23.61 0.61
C TYR A 294 -3.80 -24.74 -0.43
N PHE A 295 -2.78 -24.92 -1.27
CA PHE A 295 -2.77 -25.79 -2.45
C PHE A 295 -3.77 -25.42 -3.57
N GLY A 296 -4.53 -24.36 -3.42
CA GLY A 296 -5.49 -23.91 -4.42
C GLY A 296 -5.02 -22.69 -5.21
N ASP A 297 -4.66 -21.65 -4.50
CA ASP A 297 -4.40 -20.33 -5.09
C ASP A 297 -2.91 -20.05 -5.32
N PHE A 298 -2.62 -19.12 -6.25
CA PHE A 298 -1.26 -18.70 -6.56
C PHE A 298 -0.58 -17.92 -5.42
N ASP A 299 -1.36 -17.41 -4.47
CA ASP A 299 -0.93 -16.57 -3.35
C ASP A 299 -1.23 -17.20 -1.97
N ASP A 300 -1.36 -18.52 -1.94
CA ASP A 300 -1.70 -19.26 -0.73
C ASP A 300 -0.66 -19.19 0.38
N THR A 301 0.60 -18.95 0.03
CA THR A 301 1.72 -18.90 1.00
C THR A 301 2.13 -17.47 1.31
N SER A 302 2.32 -16.64 0.28
CA SER A 302 2.88 -15.30 0.48
C SER A 302 2.20 -14.24 -0.37
N ILE A 303 1.98 -13.08 0.24
CA ILE A 303 1.58 -11.84 -0.40
C ILE A 303 2.64 -10.79 -0.09
N TYR A 304 3.37 -10.32 -1.13
CA TYR A 304 4.37 -9.27 -0.98
C TYR A 304 3.90 -7.99 -1.66
N ILE A 305 4.05 -6.85 -0.99
CA ILE A 305 3.73 -5.54 -1.54
C ILE A 305 5.04 -4.75 -1.68
N PHE A 306 5.60 -4.76 -2.89
CA PHE A 306 6.85 -4.07 -3.25
C PHE A 306 6.61 -2.86 -4.17
N ALA A 307 5.36 -2.46 -4.35
CA ALA A 307 5.01 -1.23 -5.05
C ALA A 307 4.04 -0.43 -4.17
N ALA A 308 4.17 0.89 -4.17
CA ALA A 308 3.22 1.75 -3.48
C ALA A 308 1.83 1.59 -4.11
N PRO A 309 0.74 1.54 -3.31
CA PRO A 309 -0.61 1.57 -3.83
C PRO A 309 -0.86 2.81 -4.70
N ILE A 310 -1.63 2.63 -5.76
CA ILE A 310 -2.01 3.72 -6.67
C ILE A 310 -3.42 4.20 -6.28
N VAL A 311 -3.56 5.51 -6.07
CA VAL A 311 -4.86 6.14 -5.86
C VAL A 311 -5.28 6.79 -7.17
N SER A 312 -6.28 6.24 -7.82
CA SER A 312 -6.79 6.72 -9.11
C SER A 312 -8.26 6.34 -9.30
N GLU A 313 -9.03 7.19 -9.98
CA GLU A 313 -10.43 6.94 -10.35
C GLU A 313 -11.33 6.52 -9.19
N GLY A 314 -11.14 7.15 -8.02
CA GLY A 314 -11.92 6.87 -6.81
C GLY A 314 -11.63 5.51 -6.16
N ARG A 315 -10.54 4.86 -6.55
CA ARG A 315 -10.09 3.57 -6.01
C ARG A 315 -8.65 3.60 -5.56
N VAL A 316 -8.32 2.70 -4.65
CA VAL A 316 -6.96 2.31 -4.29
C VAL A 316 -6.66 0.98 -4.99
N TRP A 317 -5.59 0.96 -5.77
CA TRP A 317 -5.11 -0.19 -6.52
C TRP A 317 -3.87 -0.74 -5.85
N ILE A 318 -3.93 -1.98 -5.39
CA ILE A 318 -2.85 -2.64 -4.66
C ILE A 318 -2.37 -3.83 -5.48
N TYR A 319 -1.31 -3.62 -6.26
CA TYR A 319 -0.66 -4.71 -6.97
C TYR A 319 0.28 -5.44 -6.02
N TYR A 320 0.14 -6.75 -5.94
CA TYR A 320 0.93 -7.58 -5.04
C TYR A 320 1.52 -8.80 -5.76
N ILE A 321 2.64 -9.27 -5.26
CA ILE A 321 3.21 -10.53 -5.68
C ILE A 321 2.57 -11.62 -4.84
N GLY A 322 1.79 -12.50 -5.48
CA GLY A 322 1.32 -13.73 -4.87
C GLY A 322 2.33 -14.86 -5.11
N ALA A 323 2.59 -15.66 -4.10
CA ALA A 323 3.43 -16.84 -4.21
C ALA A 323 2.82 -18.02 -3.48
N ASN A 324 2.89 -19.20 -4.10
CA ASN A 324 2.46 -20.44 -3.47
C ASN A 324 3.63 -21.30 -2.96
N TRP A 325 4.82 -20.70 -2.89
CA TRP A 325 6.00 -21.28 -2.27
C TRP A 325 6.93 -20.20 -1.71
N ARG A 326 7.69 -20.53 -0.68
CA ARG A 326 8.67 -19.65 -0.05
C ARG A 326 9.97 -20.38 0.27
N SER A 327 9.89 -21.65 0.66
CA SER A 327 11.04 -22.48 0.99
C SER A 327 11.33 -23.51 -0.11
N PRO A 328 12.55 -24.10 -0.11
CA PRO A 328 12.90 -25.18 -1.02
C PRO A 328 11.96 -26.37 -0.91
N GLU A 329 11.50 -26.71 0.31
CA GLU A 329 10.57 -27.80 0.58
C GLU A 329 9.22 -27.55 -0.10
N GLN A 330 8.67 -26.34 0.08
CA GLN A 330 7.42 -25.94 -0.58
C GLN A 330 7.57 -25.93 -2.10
N LEU A 331 8.71 -25.44 -2.63
CA LEU A 331 8.99 -25.47 -4.06
C LEU A 331 9.05 -26.91 -4.59
N TYR A 332 9.70 -27.81 -3.85
CA TYR A 332 9.76 -29.23 -4.18
C TYR A 332 8.36 -29.87 -4.17
N GLU A 333 7.58 -29.61 -3.12
CA GLU A 333 6.23 -30.14 -2.94
C GLU A 333 5.26 -29.67 -4.04
N LYS A 334 5.31 -28.39 -4.41
CA LYS A 334 4.46 -27.79 -5.46
C LYS A 334 4.90 -28.21 -6.87
N GLY A 335 6.19 -28.47 -7.09
CA GLY A 335 6.74 -28.88 -8.38
C GLY A 335 6.35 -27.92 -9.52
N GLU A 336 5.76 -28.44 -10.59
CA GLU A 336 5.32 -27.64 -11.74
C GLU A 336 4.19 -26.64 -11.43
N LYS A 337 3.49 -26.81 -10.30
CA LYS A 337 2.47 -25.85 -9.83
C LYS A 337 3.07 -24.67 -9.08
N ALA A 338 4.38 -24.72 -8.76
CA ALA A 338 5.07 -23.64 -8.09
C ALA A 338 5.09 -22.40 -8.99
N ARG A 339 4.56 -21.28 -8.48
CA ARG A 339 4.48 -20.01 -9.23
C ARG A 339 4.51 -18.80 -8.31
N ARG A 340 4.98 -17.72 -8.88
CA ARG A 340 4.76 -16.36 -8.39
C ARG A 340 4.16 -15.53 -9.51
N ALA A 341 3.11 -14.80 -9.23
CA ALA A 341 2.40 -13.98 -10.21
C ALA A 341 1.89 -12.69 -9.55
N ILE A 342 1.42 -11.74 -10.35
CA ILE A 342 0.93 -10.46 -9.83
C ILE A 342 -0.59 -10.53 -9.64
N GLY A 343 -1.02 -10.34 -8.40
CA GLY A 343 -2.42 -10.13 -8.05
C GLY A 343 -2.76 -8.65 -7.93
N LEU A 344 -4.05 -8.40 -7.86
CA LEU A 344 -4.63 -7.09 -7.63
C LEU A 344 -5.64 -7.19 -6.49
N ALA A 345 -5.53 -6.29 -5.50
CA ALA A 345 -6.59 -6.02 -4.55
C ALA A 345 -7.00 -4.55 -4.66
N THR A 346 -8.27 -4.26 -4.44
CA THR A 346 -8.80 -2.90 -4.53
C THR A 346 -9.75 -2.59 -3.40
N LEU A 347 -9.89 -1.30 -3.09
CA LEU A 347 -11.01 -0.79 -2.32
C LEU A 347 -11.36 0.62 -2.79
N PRO A 348 -12.62 1.10 -2.56
CA PRO A 348 -12.93 2.50 -2.80
C PRO A 348 -12.04 3.40 -1.95
N VAL A 349 -11.65 4.54 -2.47
CA VAL A 349 -10.92 5.57 -1.72
C VAL A 349 -11.72 5.96 -0.47
N ASP A 350 -11.04 6.27 0.64
CA ASP A 350 -11.61 6.54 1.98
C ASP A 350 -12.17 5.34 2.75
N ASN A 351 -12.38 4.20 2.11
CA ASN A 351 -13.06 3.07 2.75
C ASN A 351 -12.15 2.15 3.59
N PHE A 352 -10.97 2.63 4.02
CA PHE A 352 -10.01 1.82 4.80
C PHE A 352 -10.56 1.39 6.16
N VAL A 353 -11.20 2.31 6.85
CA VAL A 353 -11.77 2.13 8.18
C VAL A 353 -13.11 2.84 8.25
N SER A 354 -14.08 2.20 8.88
CA SER A 354 -15.39 2.79 9.11
C SER A 354 -15.71 2.87 10.60
N ILE A 355 -16.62 3.78 10.93
CA ILE A 355 -17.36 3.74 12.21
C ILE A 355 -18.71 3.12 11.92
N ASP A 356 -18.93 1.94 12.43
CA ASP A 356 -20.16 1.17 12.24
C ASP A 356 -21.14 1.46 13.37
N GLY A 357 -22.31 2.00 13.03
CA GLY A 357 -23.40 2.22 13.97
C GLY A 357 -24.31 1.01 14.12
N GLY A 358 -24.99 0.95 15.27
CA GLY A 358 -25.87 -0.17 15.58
C GLY A 358 -27.08 -0.28 14.66
N LYS A 359 -27.53 -1.52 14.40
CA LYS A 359 -28.68 -1.79 13.51
C LYS A 359 -30.03 -1.36 14.13
N LEU A 360 -30.19 -1.56 15.43
CA LEU A 360 -31.45 -1.28 16.15
C LEU A 360 -31.44 0.05 16.88
N ARG A 361 -30.29 0.46 17.38
CA ARG A 361 -30.08 1.73 18.07
C ARG A 361 -28.96 2.49 17.39
N PRO A 362 -29.04 3.83 17.32
CA PRO A 362 -27.95 4.62 16.74
C PRO A 362 -26.71 4.52 17.64
N GLY A 363 -25.56 4.32 17.01
CA GLY A 363 -24.28 4.57 17.63
C GLY A 363 -23.94 6.05 17.58
N ILE A 364 -23.11 6.52 18.49
CA ILE A 364 -22.69 7.91 18.59
C ILE A 364 -21.16 7.96 18.49
N LEU A 365 -20.67 8.75 17.56
CA LEU A 365 -19.30 9.22 17.48
C LEU A 365 -19.25 10.66 17.97
N VAL A 366 -18.30 10.97 18.87
CA VAL A 366 -17.92 12.36 19.19
C VAL A 366 -16.46 12.55 18.82
N THR A 367 -16.17 13.59 18.03
CA THR A 367 -14.79 13.93 17.67
C THR A 367 -14.12 14.70 18.81
N ARG A 368 -12.80 14.74 18.83
CA ARG A 368 -12.05 15.76 19.58
C ARG A 368 -12.34 17.14 19.00
N LEU A 369 -11.99 18.19 19.75
CA LEU A 369 -11.97 19.54 19.22
C LEU A 369 -10.95 19.65 18.11
N PHE A 370 -11.35 20.22 16.98
CA PHE A 370 -10.49 20.53 15.84
C PHE A 370 -10.98 21.78 15.13
N SER A 371 -10.08 22.49 14.47
CA SER A 371 -10.41 23.59 13.56
C SER A 371 -10.42 23.07 12.13
N PHE A 372 -11.23 23.64 11.28
CA PHE A 372 -11.33 23.31 9.86
C PHE A 372 -11.30 24.58 9.02
N GLY A 373 -11.02 24.42 7.72
CA GLY A 373 -11.23 25.43 6.68
C GLY A 373 -12.30 24.93 5.71
N GLY A 374 -13.11 25.84 5.20
CA GLY A 374 -14.20 25.51 4.28
C GLY A 374 -15.58 25.92 4.80
N GLU A 375 -16.58 25.81 3.93
CA GLU A 375 -17.92 26.33 4.17
C GLU A 375 -18.98 25.25 4.34
N GLU A 376 -18.71 24.03 3.89
CA GLU A 376 -19.67 22.92 3.89
C GLU A 376 -19.04 21.62 4.40
N LEU A 377 -19.81 20.82 5.11
CA LEU A 377 -19.41 19.51 5.61
C LEU A 377 -19.96 18.39 4.71
N TYR A 378 -19.09 17.50 4.30
CA TYR A 378 -19.43 16.30 3.55
C TYR A 378 -19.08 15.04 4.34
N LEU A 379 -19.92 14.02 4.22
CA LEU A 379 -19.72 12.68 4.81
C LEU A 379 -19.74 11.63 3.71
N ASN A 380 -18.79 10.67 3.78
CA ASN A 380 -18.81 9.46 2.96
C ASN A 380 -19.35 8.31 3.80
N MET A 381 -20.47 7.72 3.39
CA MET A 381 -21.17 6.69 4.15
C MET A 381 -21.66 5.53 3.29
N GLU A 382 -21.91 4.41 3.94
CA GLU A 382 -22.59 3.25 3.36
C GLU A 382 -23.76 2.84 4.24
N GLY A 383 -24.97 2.79 3.65
CA GLY A 383 -26.13 2.27 4.33
C GLY A 383 -26.19 0.75 4.25
N HIS A 384 -26.44 0.09 5.37
CA HIS A 384 -26.75 -1.35 5.35
C HIS A 384 -28.14 -1.61 4.80
N GLY A 385 -28.29 -2.71 4.07
CA GLY A 385 -29.60 -3.13 3.55
C GLY A 385 -30.62 -3.31 4.68
N VAL A 386 -31.86 -2.94 4.41
CA VAL A 386 -32.99 -3.22 5.31
C VAL A 386 -33.32 -4.69 5.20
N SER A 387 -33.14 -5.48 6.26
CA SER A 387 -33.64 -6.85 6.36
C SER A 387 -34.97 -6.83 7.10
N PRO A 388 -36.10 -7.19 6.45
CA PRO A 388 -37.40 -7.29 7.11
C PRO A 388 -37.38 -8.27 8.29
N GLU A 389 -36.58 -9.33 8.20
CA GLU A 389 -36.43 -10.37 9.22
C GLU A 389 -35.71 -9.86 10.48
N LEU A 390 -34.76 -8.91 10.33
CA LEU A 390 -34.00 -8.35 11.44
C LEU A 390 -34.61 -7.08 12.03
N ARG A 391 -35.73 -6.58 11.50
CA ARG A 391 -36.35 -5.29 11.88
C ARG A 391 -35.35 -4.13 11.95
N ALA A 392 -34.32 -4.20 11.12
CA ALA A 392 -33.29 -3.16 11.09
C ALA A 392 -33.93 -1.83 10.66
N ALA A 393 -33.61 -0.76 11.35
CA ALA A 393 -34.00 0.58 10.95
C ALA A 393 -33.39 0.94 9.59
N SER A 394 -34.05 1.83 8.85
CA SER A 394 -33.46 2.41 7.63
C SER A 394 -32.12 3.08 7.96
N PRO A 395 -31.14 2.98 7.03
CA PRO A 395 -29.86 3.68 7.23
C PRO A 395 -30.07 5.15 7.49
N ARG A 396 -29.35 5.69 8.50
CA ARG A 396 -29.46 7.09 8.86
C ARG A 396 -28.18 7.59 9.53
N ILE A 397 -27.66 8.71 9.03
CA ILE A 397 -26.61 9.48 9.73
C ILE A 397 -27.12 10.91 9.92
N LYS A 398 -26.95 11.46 11.13
CA LYS A 398 -27.23 12.84 11.51
C LYS A 398 -26.04 13.43 12.22
N VAL A 399 -25.83 14.75 12.06
CA VAL A 399 -24.69 15.46 12.63
C VAL A 399 -25.15 16.61 13.49
N GLU A 400 -24.51 16.76 14.67
CA GLU A 400 -24.61 17.92 15.55
C GLU A 400 -23.24 18.59 15.61
N VAL A 401 -23.20 19.90 15.55
CA VAL A 401 -21.98 20.70 15.74
C VAL A 401 -21.97 21.24 17.15
N ILE A 402 -20.87 21.00 17.86
CA ILE A 402 -20.65 21.43 19.24
C ILE A 402 -19.55 22.48 19.23
N GLY A 403 -19.81 23.60 19.90
CA GLY A 403 -18.86 24.72 19.99
C GLY A 403 -17.71 24.45 20.97
N PRO A 404 -16.76 25.40 21.08
CA PRO A 404 -15.60 25.28 21.97
C PRO A 404 -15.94 25.29 23.45
N ASP A 405 -17.14 25.73 23.81
CA ASP A 405 -17.71 25.65 25.17
C ASP A 405 -18.39 24.30 25.49
N HIS A 406 -18.23 23.32 24.60
CA HIS A 406 -18.82 21.99 24.67
C HIS A 406 -20.37 21.99 24.66
N LYS A 407 -21.00 23.02 24.08
CA LYS A 407 -22.45 23.07 23.91
C LYS A 407 -22.83 22.96 22.44
N PRO A 408 -23.95 22.27 22.15
CA PRO A 408 -24.51 22.25 20.81
C PRO A 408 -24.81 23.69 20.29
N LEU A 409 -24.41 23.94 19.07
CA LEU A 409 -24.70 25.24 18.43
C LEU A 409 -26.17 25.29 17.97
N GLU A 410 -26.79 26.45 18.16
CA GLU A 410 -28.20 26.66 17.80
C GLU A 410 -28.40 26.55 16.29
N GLY A 411 -29.41 25.77 15.88
CA GLY A 411 -29.69 25.47 14.47
C GLY A 411 -28.79 24.38 13.86
N LEU A 412 -27.83 23.82 14.62
CA LEU A 412 -26.93 22.77 14.18
C LEU A 412 -26.98 21.52 15.10
N LYS A 413 -28.10 21.33 15.80
CA LYS A 413 -28.33 20.19 16.69
C LYS A 413 -28.76 18.94 15.93
N LEU A 414 -28.70 17.77 16.57
CA LEU A 414 -29.18 16.50 15.96
C LEU A 414 -30.64 16.55 15.52
N GLU A 415 -31.48 17.30 16.24
CA GLU A 415 -32.90 17.49 15.92
C GLU A 415 -33.09 18.29 14.63
N ASP A 416 -32.24 19.29 14.39
CA ASP A 416 -32.24 20.13 13.21
C ASP A 416 -31.64 19.44 11.96
N ALA A 417 -30.80 18.42 12.18
CA ALA A 417 -30.05 17.80 11.08
C ALA A 417 -30.94 16.99 10.14
N ASP A 418 -30.77 17.26 8.85
CA ASP A 418 -31.39 16.45 7.79
C ASP A 418 -30.70 15.06 7.74
N PRO A 419 -31.47 13.96 7.73
CA PRO A 419 -30.87 12.63 7.76
C PRO A 419 -30.24 12.23 6.42
N LEU A 420 -28.98 11.78 6.43
CA LEU A 420 -28.35 11.12 5.30
C LEU A 420 -28.77 9.63 5.30
N THR A 421 -29.34 9.16 4.19
CA THR A 421 -29.94 7.82 4.12
C THR A 421 -29.46 6.96 2.96
N LYS A 422 -28.65 7.52 2.06
CA LYS A 422 -28.15 6.84 0.85
C LYS A 422 -26.64 6.62 0.97
N THR A 423 -26.15 5.53 0.38
CA THR A 423 -24.71 5.27 0.21
C THR A 423 -24.08 6.32 -0.70
N GLY A 424 -22.86 6.75 -0.36
CA GLY A 424 -22.05 7.69 -1.11
C GLY A 424 -21.61 8.90 -0.30
N ARG A 425 -21.08 9.89 -1.00
CA ARG A 425 -20.65 11.17 -0.43
C ARG A 425 -21.81 12.16 -0.47
N HIS A 426 -22.14 12.72 0.70
CA HIS A 426 -23.29 13.60 0.87
C HIS A 426 -22.92 14.84 1.65
N ARG A 427 -23.47 15.98 1.22
CA ARG A 427 -23.42 17.21 1.97
C ARG A 427 -24.36 17.13 3.17
N VAL A 428 -23.88 17.56 4.33
CA VAL A 428 -24.67 17.67 5.56
C VAL A 428 -25.45 18.97 5.55
N SER A 429 -26.69 18.91 6.03
CA SER A 429 -27.54 20.10 6.18
C SER A 429 -28.40 20.03 7.44
N TRP A 430 -28.89 21.18 7.86
CA TRP A 430 -29.76 21.36 9.01
C TRP A 430 -30.97 22.22 8.58
N GLY A 431 -32.14 21.59 8.46
CA GLY A 431 -33.33 22.28 7.90
C GLY A 431 -33.08 22.85 6.50
N GLY A 432 -32.35 22.12 5.66
CA GLY A 432 -31.97 22.51 4.30
C GLY A 432 -30.80 23.51 4.18
N LYS A 433 -30.19 23.95 5.30
CA LYS A 433 -29.04 24.89 5.30
C LYS A 433 -27.75 24.09 5.54
N SER A 434 -26.66 24.41 4.82
CA SER A 434 -25.37 23.71 4.90
C SER A 434 -24.20 24.65 5.20
N ASP A 435 -24.40 25.95 5.20
CA ASP A 435 -23.36 26.96 5.35
C ASP A 435 -22.77 26.98 6.76
N LEU A 436 -21.50 26.64 6.87
CA LEU A 436 -20.67 26.66 8.08
C LEU A 436 -19.56 27.73 8.01
N SER A 437 -19.57 28.62 7.03
CA SER A 437 -18.51 29.62 6.82
C SER A 437 -18.20 30.48 8.05
N LYS A 438 -19.21 30.72 8.90
CA LYS A 438 -19.04 31.44 10.17
C LYS A 438 -18.25 30.71 11.23
N LEU A 439 -18.00 29.40 11.03
CA LEU A 439 -17.25 28.54 11.93
C LEU A 439 -15.82 28.23 11.39
N ASP A 440 -15.47 28.80 10.22
CA ASP A 440 -14.12 28.66 9.64
C ASP A 440 -13.05 29.06 10.65
N GLY A 441 -12.06 28.18 10.90
CA GLY A 441 -11.00 28.38 11.88
C GLY A 441 -11.42 28.29 13.35
N ILE A 442 -12.72 28.20 13.67
CA ILE A 442 -13.22 28.07 15.04
C ILE A 442 -13.14 26.59 15.45
N PRO A 443 -12.57 26.28 16.64
CA PRO A 443 -12.57 24.90 17.13
C PRO A 443 -13.98 24.38 17.39
N ILE A 444 -14.30 23.22 16.81
CA ILE A 444 -15.58 22.54 16.99
C ILE A 444 -15.40 21.05 17.30
N GLN A 445 -16.45 20.40 17.75
CA GLN A 445 -16.61 18.96 17.76
C GLN A 445 -17.80 18.57 16.88
N LEU A 446 -17.70 17.43 16.25
CA LEU A 446 -18.85 16.79 15.60
C LEU A 446 -19.36 15.66 16.50
N LYS A 447 -20.67 15.65 16.75
CA LYS A 447 -21.37 14.51 17.32
C LYS A 447 -22.21 13.89 16.21
N ILE A 448 -21.86 12.68 15.83
CA ILE A 448 -22.44 11.99 14.68
C ILE A 448 -23.24 10.77 15.18
N SER A 449 -24.54 10.78 14.89
CA SER A 449 -25.44 9.65 15.17
C SER A 449 -25.49 8.76 13.93
N ILE A 450 -25.13 7.49 14.08
CA ILE A 450 -24.98 6.52 12.99
C ILE A 450 -25.91 5.34 13.27
N GLN A 451 -26.92 5.12 12.45
CA GLN A 451 -27.84 3.99 12.59
C GLN A 451 -27.88 3.14 11.31
N ASN A 452 -27.66 1.85 11.45
CA ASN A 452 -27.64 0.86 10.36
C ASN A 452 -26.80 1.32 9.15
N ALA A 453 -25.65 1.94 9.42
CA ALA A 453 -24.76 2.54 8.44
C ALA A 453 -23.30 2.49 8.90
N LYS A 454 -22.40 2.64 7.93
CA LYS A 454 -20.97 2.88 8.12
C LYS A 454 -20.67 4.33 7.78
N LEU A 455 -19.84 4.98 8.56
CA LEU A 455 -19.23 6.27 8.24
C LEU A 455 -17.75 6.06 7.96
N TYR A 456 -17.30 6.41 6.76
CA TYR A 456 -15.91 6.23 6.33
C TYR A 456 -15.05 7.46 6.56
N SER A 457 -15.52 8.62 6.11
CA SER A 457 -14.80 9.88 6.22
C SER A 457 -15.74 11.07 6.35
N PHE A 458 -15.18 12.19 6.82
CA PHE A 458 -15.79 13.50 6.69
C PHE A 458 -14.77 14.51 6.15
N GLN A 459 -15.26 15.54 5.49
CA GLN A 459 -14.43 16.56 4.85
C GLN A 459 -15.17 17.89 4.84
N PHE A 460 -14.44 18.97 5.10
CA PHE A 460 -14.93 20.33 4.89
C PHE A 460 -14.41 20.87 3.55
N GLU A 461 -15.26 21.58 2.82
CA GLU A 461 -14.95 22.22 1.52
C GLU A 461 -15.46 23.67 1.49
#